data_ebd8625b84a447dcfe51438508937946
#
_entry.id   ebd8625b84a447dcfe51438508937946
#
_cell.length_a   1.000
_cell.length_b   1.000
_cell.length_c   1.000
_cell.angle_alpha   90.00
_cell.angle_beta   90.00
_cell.angle_gamma   90.00
#
_symmetry.space_group_name_H-M   'P 1'
#
loop_
_entity.id
_entity.type
_entity.pdbx_description
1 polymer ?
#
loop_
_entity_poly.entity_id
_entity_poly.type
_entity_poly.pdbx_seq_one_letter_code
_entity_poly.pdbx_strand_id
1 'polypeptide(L)'
;VKPAEWPQQPEPVTEADAAAVRKQLGRPIRGAHAVAWRCPCGQPAVVETEPRLPDGTPFPTTYYLTCPKAASAIGRLEGGGVMKDMNERLNADPDLAARHRAAHEDYLARRAKLGDVAEIAGISAGGLPDRVKCLHALVGHSLAAGPGVSPFGDEAIDMLPEWWQRGSCATGHTEPQEDGA
;
A
#
# COMPACT_ATOMS: atom_id res chain seq x y z
N VAL A 1 -1.52 -15.08 -0.29
CA VAL A 1 -2.47 -15.35 -1.39
C VAL A 1 -2.36 -14.27 -2.45
N LYS A 2 -2.25 -14.65 -3.71
CA LYS A 2 -2.17 -13.71 -4.84
C LYS A 2 -3.56 -13.35 -5.33
N PRO A 3 -3.88 -12.05 -5.44
CA PRO A 3 -5.11 -11.61 -6.08
C PRO A 3 -5.17 -12.05 -7.55
N ALA A 4 -6.36 -12.40 -8.06
CA ALA A 4 -6.53 -12.88 -9.42
C ALA A 4 -6.19 -11.81 -10.48
N GLU A 5 -6.49 -10.54 -10.16
CA GLU A 5 -6.18 -9.40 -11.02
C GLU A 5 -5.05 -8.58 -10.38
N TRP A 6 -3.82 -8.88 -10.79
CA TRP A 6 -2.63 -8.24 -10.31
C TRP A 6 -1.51 -8.30 -11.35
N PRO A 7 -1.02 -7.17 -11.88
CA PRO A 7 -1.44 -5.79 -11.58
C PRO A 7 -2.76 -5.39 -12.27
N GLN A 8 -3.22 -4.18 -11.95
CA GLN A 8 -4.34 -3.52 -12.62
C GLN A 8 -3.86 -2.21 -13.26
N GLN A 9 -4.63 -1.69 -14.23
CA GLN A 9 -4.41 -0.35 -14.73
C GLN A 9 -5.01 0.66 -13.74
N PRO A 10 -4.31 1.76 -13.41
CA PRO A 10 -4.88 2.81 -12.57
C PRO A 10 -6.13 3.41 -13.21
N GLU A 11 -7.14 3.65 -12.39
CA GLU A 11 -8.42 4.24 -12.80
C GLU A 11 -8.62 5.61 -12.14
N PRO A 12 -9.24 6.60 -12.83
CA PRO A 12 -9.62 7.84 -12.18
C PRO A 12 -10.49 7.60 -10.95
N VAL A 13 -10.29 8.39 -9.90
CA VAL A 13 -11.11 8.32 -8.68
C VAL A 13 -12.51 8.85 -8.97
N THR A 14 -13.55 8.04 -8.80
CA THR A 14 -14.95 8.46 -8.89
C THR A 14 -15.45 9.02 -7.57
N GLU A 15 -16.62 9.66 -7.57
CA GLU A 15 -17.28 10.10 -6.33
C GLU A 15 -17.59 8.92 -5.40
N ALA A 16 -17.99 7.78 -5.98
CA ALA A 16 -18.25 6.55 -5.22
C ALA A 16 -16.95 6.01 -4.58
N ASP A 17 -15.82 6.07 -5.29
CA ASP A 17 -14.51 5.69 -4.75
C ASP A 17 -14.09 6.62 -3.62
N ALA A 18 -14.24 7.92 -3.78
CA ALA A 18 -13.93 8.90 -2.73
C ALA A 18 -14.79 8.66 -1.46
N ALA A 19 -16.07 8.37 -1.63
CA ALA A 19 -16.96 8.02 -0.52
C ALA A 19 -16.57 6.70 0.16
N ALA A 20 -16.18 5.68 -0.62
CA ALA A 20 -15.71 4.40 -0.10
C ALA A 20 -14.40 4.58 0.70
N VAL A 21 -13.43 5.29 0.16
CA VAL A 21 -12.14 5.58 0.82
C VAL A 21 -12.35 6.38 2.11
N ARG A 22 -13.28 7.35 2.11
CA ARG A 22 -13.64 8.07 3.33
C ARG A 22 -14.17 7.15 4.43
N LYS A 23 -14.99 6.17 4.08
CA LYS A 23 -15.47 5.15 5.04
C LYS A 23 -14.34 4.24 5.51
N GLN A 24 -13.46 3.82 4.60
CA GLN A 24 -12.31 2.97 4.91
C GLN A 24 -11.34 3.63 5.90
N LEU A 25 -11.05 4.92 5.72
CA LEU A 25 -10.07 5.66 6.52
C LEU A 25 -10.68 6.41 7.71
N GLY A 26 -12.01 6.57 7.76
CA GLY A 26 -12.69 7.42 8.74
C GLY A 26 -12.50 8.92 8.50
N ARG A 27 -11.86 9.31 7.39
CA ARG A 27 -11.58 10.69 6.98
C ARG A 27 -11.41 10.76 5.47
N PRO A 28 -11.58 11.94 4.84
CA PRO A 28 -11.24 12.11 3.43
C PRO A 28 -9.75 11.86 3.19
N ILE A 29 -9.43 11.22 2.06
CA ILE A 29 -8.05 11.19 1.56
C ILE A 29 -7.74 12.51 0.86
N ARG A 30 -6.54 13.03 1.06
CA ARG A 30 -6.05 14.23 0.38
C ARG A 30 -5.16 13.84 -0.79
N GLY A 31 -5.26 14.58 -1.90
CA GLY A 31 -4.39 14.38 -3.05
C GLY A 31 -4.57 13.03 -3.75
N ALA A 32 -5.76 12.45 -3.72
CA ALA A 32 -6.05 11.23 -4.47
C ALA A 32 -6.00 11.51 -5.98
N HIS A 33 -5.12 10.81 -6.69
CA HIS A 33 -4.93 10.92 -8.13
C HIS A 33 -5.69 9.83 -8.88
N ALA A 34 -5.51 8.58 -8.50
CA ALA A 34 -6.14 7.42 -9.12
C ALA A 34 -6.36 6.28 -8.11
N VAL A 35 -7.25 5.36 -8.44
CA VAL A 35 -7.30 4.04 -7.80
C VAL A 35 -6.25 3.19 -8.50
N ALA A 36 -5.13 2.93 -7.83
CA ALA A 36 -4.02 2.16 -8.38
C ALA A 36 -4.28 0.65 -8.37
N TRP A 37 -5.06 0.19 -7.39
CA TRP A 37 -5.51 -1.20 -7.33
C TRP A 37 -6.84 -1.33 -6.61
N ARG A 38 -7.74 -2.09 -7.23
CA ARG A 38 -9.07 -2.37 -6.71
C ARG A 38 -9.13 -3.79 -6.14
N CYS A 39 -9.67 -3.88 -4.93
CA CYS A 39 -9.89 -5.16 -4.27
C CYS A 39 -10.87 -6.04 -5.05
N PRO A 40 -10.74 -7.38 -5.03
CA PRO A 40 -11.73 -8.28 -5.61
C PRO A 40 -13.17 -8.09 -5.09
N CYS A 41 -13.35 -7.44 -3.94
CA CYS A 41 -14.68 -7.03 -3.45
C CYS A 41 -15.28 -5.81 -4.19
N GLY A 42 -14.57 -5.25 -5.17
CA GLY A 42 -14.97 -4.09 -5.96
C GLY A 42 -14.60 -2.72 -5.37
N GLN A 43 -14.12 -2.66 -4.13
CA GLN A 43 -13.76 -1.40 -3.48
C GLN A 43 -12.32 -0.96 -3.76
N PRO A 44 -11.99 0.34 -3.73
CA PRO A 44 -10.60 0.79 -3.75
C PRO A 44 -9.80 0.14 -2.62
N ALA A 45 -8.57 -0.23 -2.91
CA ALA A 45 -7.66 -0.80 -1.90
C ALA A 45 -6.29 -0.12 -1.87
N VAL A 46 -5.80 0.36 -3.00
CA VAL A 46 -4.61 1.20 -3.10
C VAL A 46 -4.95 2.43 -3.92
N VAL A 47 -4.70 3.60 -3.34
CA VAL A 47 -4.88 4.88 -4.01
C VAL A 47 -3.52 5.49 -4.32
N GLU A 48 -3.35 5.91 -5.57
CA GLU A 48 -2.21 6.71 -6.00
C GLU A 48 -2.44 8.16 -5.60
N THR A 49 -1.48 8.74 -4.90
CA THR A 49 -1.58 10.09 -4.35
C THR A 49 -0.59 11.05 -4.99
N GLU A 50 -1.01 12.29 -5.13
CA GLU A 50 -0.15 13.37 -5.59
C GLU A 50 1.06 13.56 -4.67
N PRO A 51 2.28 13.77 -5.22
CA PRO A 51 3.48 13.98 -4.41
C PRO A 51 3.49 15.33 -3.67
N ARG A 52 2.64 16.27 -4.08
CA ARG A 52 2.33 17.51 -3.38
C ARG A 52 0.82 17.60 -3.17
N LEU A 53 0.43 17.63 -1.91
CA LEU A 53 -0.99 17.72 -1.55
C LEU A 53 -1.58 19.09 -1.90
N PRO A 54 -2.91 19.25 -1.98
CA PRO A 54 -3.57 20.52 -2.33
C PRO A 54 -3.19 21.70 -1.41
N ASP A 55 -2.82 21.42 -0.16
CA ASP A 55 -2.36 22.42 0.81
C ASP A 55 -0.86 22.77 0.68
N GLY A 56 -0.18 22.21 -0.32
CA GLY A 56 1.24 22.41 -0.58
C GLY A 56 2.18 21.48 0.19
N THR A 57 1.66 20.60 1.04
CA THR A 57 2.47 19.65 1.82
C THR A 57 3.11 18.61 0.92
N PRO A 58 4.44 18.40 0.99
CA PRO A 58 5.09 17.27 0.32
C PRO A 58 4.61 15.94 0.90
N PHE A 59 4.29 14.97 0.04
CA PHE A 59 3.76 13.69 0.47
C PHE A 59 4.49 12.54 -0.24
N PRO A 60 5.38 11.82 0.46
CA PRO A 60 6.23 10.80 -0.17
C PRO A 60 5.50 9.49 -0.46
N THR A 61 4.37 9.21 0.17
CA THR A 61 3.63 7.95 0.00
C THR A 61 2.76 8.01 -1.25
N THR A 62 3.28 7.53 -2.36
CA THR A 62 2.57 7.49 -3.66
C THR A 62 1.43 6.48 -3.65
N TYR A 63 1.65 5.30 -3.09
CA TYR A 63 0.67 4.21 -3.04
C TYR A 63 0.15 4.02 -1.62
N TYR A 64 -1.02 4.58 -1.37
CA TYR A 64 -1.66 4.56 -0.06
C TYR A 64 -2.63 3.39 0.04
N LEU A 65 -2.34 2.44 0.96
CA LEU A 65 -3.24 1.30 1.22
C LEU A 65 -4.44 1.79 2.02
N THR A 66 -5.63 1.73 1.43
CA THR A 66 -6.88 2.22 2.04
C THR A 66 -7.76 1.10 2.58
N CYS A 67 -7.60 -0.13 2.08
CA CYS A 67 -8.41 -1.27 2.48
C CYS A 67 -8.18 -1.66 3.95
N PRO A 68 -9.17 -1.50 4.84
CA PRO A 68 -8.99 -1.76 6.27
C PRO A 68 -8.78 -3.25 6.59
N LYS A 69 -9.34 -4.14 5.77
CA LYS A 69 -9.17 -5.59 5.96
C LYS A 69 -7.76 -6.04 5.58
N ALA A 70 -7.23 -5.55 4.46
CA ALA A 70 -5.84 -5.77 4.09
C ALA A 70 -4.91 -5.15 5.13
N ALA A 71 -5.14 -3.90 5.54
CA ALA A 71 -4.33 -3.23 6.54
C ALA A 71 -4.30 -4.00 7.88
N SER A 72 -5.45 -4.48 8.34
CA SER A 72 -5.53 -5.32 9.55
C SER A 72 -4.75 -6.64 9.41
N ALA A 73 -4.82 -7.30 8.25
CA ALA A 73 -4.08 -8.53 8.00
C ALA A 73 -2.56 -8.28 7.97
N ILE A 74 -2.13 -7.19 7.33
CA ILE A 74 -0.72 -6.76 7.29
C ILE A 74 -0.24 -6.40 8.70
N GLY A 75 -1.03 -5.68 9.47
CA GLY A 75 -0.69 -5.33 10.86
C GLY A 75 -0.42 -6.56 11.74
N ARG A 76 -1.14 -7.66 11.50
CA ARG A 76 -0.87 -8.93 12.18
C ARG A 76 0.48 -9.54 11.77
N LEU A 77 0.87 -9.44 10.49
CA LEU A 77 2.20 -9.88 10.05
C LEU A 77 3.29 -9.04 10.71
N GLU A 78 3.14 -7.71 10.71
CA GLU A 78 4.09 -6.81 11.36
C GLU A 78 4.24 -7.11 12.87
N GLY A 79 3.11 -7.32 13.56
CA GLY A 79 3.10 -7.70 14.97
C GLY A 79 3.68 -9.09 15.24
N GLY A 80 3.70 -9.98 14.27
CA GLY A 80 4.30 -11.31 14.32
C GLY A 80 5.82 -11.35 14.17
N GLY A 81 6.47 -10.21 13.92
CA GLY A 81 7.92 -10.10 13.85
C GLY A 81 8.53 -10.47 12.50
N VAL A 82 7.73 -10.65 11.45
CA VAL A 82 8.22 -11.04 10.11
C VAL A 82 9.23 -10.05 9.52
N MET A 83 9.11 -8.75 9.85
CA MET A 83 10.05 -7.73 9.37
C MET A 83 11.47 -7.89 9.92
N LYS A 84 11.62 -8.50 11.10
CA LYS A 84 12.95 -8.81 11.63
C LYS A 84 13.67 -9.83 10.74
N ASP A 85 12.99 -10.92 10.40
CA ASP A 85 13.53 -11.94 9.47
C ASP A 85 13.82 -11.34 8.08
N MET A 86 12.91 -10.53 7.55
CA MET A 86 13.10 -9.84 6.27
C MET A 86 14.36 -8.96 6.28
N ASN A 87 14.60 -8.20 7.35
CA ASN A 87 15.81 -7.37 7.48
C ASN A 87 17.08 -8.19 7.65
N GLU A 88 17.04 -9.30 8.39
CA GLU A 88 18.17 -10.21 8.51
C GLU A 88 18.57 -10.79 7.15
N ARG A 89 17.59 -11.26 6.37
CA ARG A 89 17.82 -11.76 5.00
C ARG A 89 18.29 -10.65 4.03
N LEU A 90 17.73 -9.45 4.14
CA LEU A 90 18.17 -8.29 3.34
C LEU A 90 19.64 -7.96 3.56
N ASN A 91 20.11 -8.05 4.81
CA ASN A 91 21.49 -7.80 5.16
C ASN A 91 22.45 -8.94 4.74
N ALA A 92 21.95 -10.16 4.61
CA ALA A 92 22.75 -11.34 4.31
C ALA A 92 22.82 -11.70 2.82
N ASP A 93 21.83 -11.25 2.03
CA ASP A 93 21.67 -11.62 0.61
C ASP A 93 21.84 -10.40 -0.30
N PRO A 94 23.00 -10.28 -1.00
CA PRO A 94 23.24 -9.16 -1.92
C PRO A 94 22.28 -9.08 -3.10
N ASP A 95 21.76 -10.22 -3.60
CA ASP A 95 20.81 -10.24 -4.71
C ASP A 95 19.44 -9.73 -4.26
N LEU A 96 19.02 -10.10 -3.06
CA LEU A 96 17.80 -9.58 -2.45
C LEU A 96 17.93 -8.07 -2.17
N ALA A 97 19.10 -7.63 -1.69
CA ALA A 97 19.38 -6.21 -1.49
C ALA A 97 19.33 -5.42 -2.80
N ALA A 98 19.87 -5.96 -3.88
CA ALA A 98 19.80 -5.34 -5.20
C ALA A 98 18.35 -5.21 -5.71
N ARG A 99 17.53 -6.24 -5.53
CA ARG A 99 16.11 -6.21 -5.89
C ARG A 99 15.32 -5.22 -5.03
N HIS A 100 15.63 -5.12 -3.75
CA HIS A 100 14.99 -4.17 -2.85
C HIS A 100 15.35 -2.72 -3.23
N ARG A 101 16.58 -2.47 -3.64
CA ARG A 101 17.04 -1.19 -4.20
C ARG A 101 16.35 -0.87 -5.52
N ALA A 102 16.17 -1.84 -6.41
CA ALA A 102 15.43 -1.66 -7.66
C ALA A 102 13.95 -1.28 -7.39
N ALA A 103 13.34 -1.83 -6.34
CA ALA A 103 12.01 -1.42 -5.91
C ALA A 103 11.96 0.06 -5.47
N HIS A 104 13.00 0.54 -4.79
CA HIS A 104 13.13 1.96 -4.46
C HIS A 104 13.17 2.84 -5.71
N GLU A 105 13.98 2.48 -6.68
CA GLU A 105 14.12 3.22 -7.93
C GLU A 105 12.83 3.22 -8.74
N ASP A 106 12.13 2.07 -8.81
CA ASP A 106 10.82 1.97 -9.45
C ASP A 106 9.79 2.88 -8.78
N TYR A 107 9.77 2.91 -7.44
CA TYR A 107 8.87 3.78 -6.67
C TYR A 107 9.09 5.26 -7.00
N LEU A 108 10.35 5.70 -7.00
CA LEU A 108 10.71 7.08 -7.35
C LEU A 108 10.35 7.42 -8.80
N ALA A 109 10.62 6.51 -9.74
CA ALA A 109 10.29 6.70 -11.15
C ALA A 109 8.77 6.82 -11.40
N ARG A 110 7.97 6.02 -10.68
CA ARG A 110 6.49 6.12 -10.75
C ARG A 110 6.00 7.45 -10.19
N ARG A 111 6.52 7.85 -9.03
CA ARG A 111 6.16 9.14 -8.43
C ARG A 111 6.54 10.33 -9.30
N ALA A 112 7.69 10.30 -9.95
CA ALA A 112 8.15 11.35 -10.85
C ALA A 112 7.20 11.60 -12.04
N LYS A 113 6.43 10.60 -12.45
CA LYS A 113 5.38 10.77 -13.48
C LYS A 113 4.21 11.64 -13.01
N LEU A 114 4.00 11.75 -11.70
CA LEU A 114 2.96 12.58 -11.10
C LEU A 114 3.46 13.99 -10.80
N GLY A 115 4.76 14.17 -10.61
CA GLY A 115 5.40 15.45 -10.38
C GLY A 115 6.70 15.34 -9.60
N ASP A 116 7.55 16.35 -9.76
CA ASP A 116 8.79 16.48 -9.02
C ASP A 116 8.58 17.39 -7.81
N VAL A 117 8.96 16.88 -6.64
CA VAL A 117 8.90 17.60 -5.37
C VAL A 117 10.26 17.49 -4.69
N ALA A 118 11.00 18.60 -4.68
CA ALA A 118 12.41 18.62 -4.22
C ALA A 118 12.57 18.17 -2.76
N GLU A 119 11.61 18.49 -1.90
CA GLU A 119 11.63 18.17 -0.47
C GLU A 119 11.60 16.67 -0.17
N ILE A 120 11.11 15.86 -1.10
CA ILE A 120 11.03 14.40 -0.98
C ILE A 120 11.87 13.67 -2.03
N ALA A 121 12.76 14.39 -2.72
CA ALA A 121 13.67 13.79 -3.68
C ALA A 121 14.48 12.67 -3.03
N GLY A 122 14.52 11.50 -3.66
CA GLY A 122 15.22 10.32 -3.13
C GLY A 122 14.56 9.63 -1.94
N ILE A 123 13.45 10.14 -1.41
CA ILE A 123 12.68 9.51 -0.34
C ILE A 123 11.54 8.71 -0.94
N SER A 124 11.52 7.39 -0.73
CA SER A 124 10.42 6.51 -1.11
C SER A 124 9.54 6.18 0.10
N ALA A 125 9.16 4.92 0.29
CA ALA A 125 8.31 4.49 1.38
C ALA A 125 8.74 3.12 1.93
N GLY A 126 8.18 2.72 3.07
CA GLY A 126 8.34 1.37 3.61
C GLY A 126 9.73 1.01 4.15
N GLY A 127 10.67 1.95 4.19
CA GLY A 127 12.06 1.74 4.59
C GLY A 127 13.02 1.52 3.43
N LEU A 128 12.53 1.54 2.18
CA LEU A 128 13.36 1.45 0.97
C LEU A 128 14.42 2.57 0.94
N PRO A 129 15.63 2.32 0.43
CA PRO A 129 16.12 1.05 -0.12
C PRO A 129 16.83 0.15 0.91
N ASP A 130 17.01 0.59 2.16
CA ASP A 130 18.00 0.00 3.07
C ASP A 130 17.42 -0.97 4.09
N ARG A 131 16.10 -0.95 4.30
CA ARG A 131 15.43 -1.78 5.30
C ARG A 131 13.96 -2.04 4.97
N VAL A 132 13.37 -2.99 5.68
CA VAL A 132 11.93 -3.22 5.74
C VAL A 132 11.40 -2.56 7.01
N LYS A 133 10.60 -1.50 6.87
CA LYS A 133 10.06 -0.72 8.00
C LYS A 133 8.54 -0.78 8.08
N CYS A 134 7.85 -0.85 6.93
CA CYS A 134 6.40 -0.81 6.88
C CYS A 134 5.90 -1.67 5.72
N LEU A 135 5.26 -2.79 6.02
CA LEU A 135 4.70 -3.68 5.02
C LEU A 135 3.47 -3.08 4.32
N HIS A 136 2.72 -2.19 4.98
CA HIS A 136 1.59 -1.50 4.34
C HIS A 136 2.05 -0.73 3.09
N ALA A 137 3.17 -0.02 3.16
CA ALA A 137 3.72 0.72 2.03
C ALA A 137 4.27 -0.22 0.95
N LEU A 138 4.97 -1.28 1.32
CA LEU A 138 5.54 -2.25 0.36
C LEU A 138 4.46 -3.05 -0.34
N VAL A 139 3.41 -3.46 0.36
CA VAL A 139 2.24 -4.13 -0.23
C VAL A 139 1.48 -3.18 -1.16
N GLY A 140 1.27 -1.93 -0.76
CA GLY A 140 0.65 -0.92 -1.63
C GLY A 140 1.43 -0.73 -2.93
N HIS A 141 2.75 -0.64 -2.86
CA HIS A 141 3.62 -0.58 -4.03
C HIS A 141 3.52 -1.84 -4.90
N SER A 142 3.59 -3.01 -4.29
CA SER A 142 3.51 -4.30 -4.99
C SER A 142 2.17 -4.46 -5.73
N LEU A 143 1.04 -4.15 -5.08
CA LEU A 143 -0.28 -4.22 -5.71
C LEU A 143 -0.41 -3.26 -6.89
N ALA A 144 0.14 -2.06 -6.79
CA ALA A 144 0.10 -1.07 -7.86
C ALA A 144 1.05 -1.38 -9.02
N ALA A 145 2.26 -1.86 -8.72
CA ALA A 145 3.31 -2.07 -9.70
C ALA A 145 3.25 -3.44 -10.38
N GLY A 146 2.69 -4.43 -9.72
CA GLY A 146 2.65 -5.82 -10.16
C GLY A 146 3.74 -6.70 -9.52
N PRO A 147 3.62 -8.02 -9.72
CA PRO A 147 4.55 -8.98 -9.16
C PRO A 147 5.97 -8.81 -9.73
N GLY A 148 6.97 -9.07 -8.91
CA GLY A 148 8.39 -8.99 -9.28
C GLY A 148 9.04 -7.63 -9.04
N VAL A 149 8.29 -6.58 -8.71
CA VAL A 149 8.82 -5.23 -8.50
C VAL A 149 9.27 -5.03 -7.05
N SER A 150 8.44 -5.37 -6.09
CA SER A 150 8.74 -5.18 -4.66
C SER A 150 8.87 -6.54 -3.95
N PRO A 151 10.07 -7.08 -3.74
CA PRO A 151 10.25 -8.45 -3.27
C PRO A 151 9.59 -8.74 -1.93
N PHE A 152 9.71 -7.84 -0.97
CA PHE A 152 9.06 -8.00 0.34
C PHE A 152 7.57 -7.64 0.32
N GLY A 153 7.13 -6.78 -0.58
CA GLY A 153 5.72 -6.54 -0.82
C GLY A 153 5.03 -7.78 -1.38
N ASP A 154 5.64 -8.43 -2.36
CA ASP A 154 5.16 -9.68 -2.97
C ASP A 154 5.11 -10.81 -1.93
N GLU A 155 6.17 -10.96 -1.15
CA GLU A 155 6.25 -11.96 -0.09
C GLU A 155 5.16 -11.74 0.98
N ALA A 156 4.95 -10.48 1.39
CA ALA A 156 3.89 -10.17 2.34
C ALA A 156 2.50 -10.51 1.77
N ILE A 157 2.24 -10.22 0.50
CA ILE A 157 0.98 -10.59 -0.17
C ILE A 157 0.77 -12.11 -0.15
N ASP A 158 1.82 -12.89 -0.39
CA ASP A 158 1.75 -14.35 -0.35
C ASP A 158 1.39 -14.89 1.05
N MET A 159 1.77 -14.18 2.10
CA MET A 159 1.45 -14.52 3.50
C MET A 159 0.04 -14.10 3.93
N LEU A 160 -0.61 -13.18 3.19
CA LEU A 160 -1.93 -12.68 3.56
C LEU A 160 -3.03 -13.70 3.25
N PRO A 161 -4.10 -13.77 4.08
CA PRO A 161 -5.31 -14.50 3.73
C PRO A 161 -6.07 -13.77 2.61
N GLU A 162 -7.06 -14.42 2.04
CA GLU A 162 -8.02 -13.80 1.11
C GLU A 162 -8.95 -12.84 1.85
N TRP A 163 -8.43 -11.67 2.23
CA TRP A 163 -9.13 -10.69 3.07
C TRP A 163 -10.44 -10.18 2.46
N TRP A 164 -10.60 -10.30 1.15
CA TRP A 164 -11.80 -9.86 0.42
C TRP A 164 -13.00 -10.80 0.52
N GLN A 165 -12.82 -12.04 0.96
CA GLN A 165 -13.91 -13.01 1.11
C GLN A 165 -14.87 -12.69 2.26
N ARG A 166 -14.45 -11.85 3.20
CA ARG A 166 -15.25 -11.47 4.36
C ARG A 166 -16.19 -10.26 4.11
N GLY A 167 -16.70 -10.11 2.89
CA GLY A 167 -17.58 -9.03 2.47
C GLY A 167 -16.86 -7.74 2.08
N SER A 168 -17.62 -6.66 1.84
CA SER A 168 -17.10 -5.38 1.34
C SER A 168 -16.03 -4.80 2.24
N CYS A 169 -14.95 -4.28 1.62
CA CYS A 169 -13.88 -3.55 2.29
C CYS A 169 -14.20 -2.06 2.53
N ALA A 170 -15.39 -1.59 2.16
CA ALA A 170 -15.85 -0.24 2.48
C ALA A 170 -16.39 -0.11 3.91
N THR A 171 -16.72 -1.22 4.56
CA THR A 171 -17.11 -1.26 5.97
C THR A 171 -15.85 -1.44 6.82
N GLY A 172 -15.11 -0.35 7.04
CA GLY A 172 -14.08 -0.30 8.05
C GLY A 172 -14.71 -0.17 9.42
N HIS A 173 -14.22 -0.94 10.39
CA HIS A 173 -14.60 -0.96 11.81
C HIS A 173 -16.11 -1.06 12.05
N THR A 174 -16.63 -2.28 12.21
CA THR A 174 -17.71 -2.49 13.15
C THR A 174 -17.16 -2.08 14.52
N GLU A 175 -17.65 -0.95 15.05
CA GLU A 175 -17.58 -0.70 16.47
C GLU A 175 -18.11 -1.96 17.18
N PRO A 176 -17.48 -2.41 18.28
CA PRO A 176 -18.09 -3.47 19.08
C PRO A 176 -19.47 -2.96 19.44
N GLN A 177 -20.51 -3.72 19.06
CA GLN A 177 -21.83 -3.52 19.64
C GLN A 177 -21.65 -3.70 21.14
N GLU A 178 -21.80 -2.61 21.88
CA GLU A 178 -22.05 -2.69 23.32
C GLU A 178 -23.39 -3.45 23.43
N ASP A 179 -23.31 -4.73 23.75
CA ASP A 179 -24.46 -5.48 24.22
C ASP A 179 -24.92 -4.80 25.50
N GLY A 180 -25.95 -3.97 25.34
CA GLY A 180 -26.64 -3.33 26.45
C GLY A 180 -27.29 -4.40 27.30
N ALA A 181 -26.86 -4.46 28.56
CA ALA A 181 -27.52 -5.18 29.64
C ALA A 181 -28.81 -4.49 30.04
#